data_5d3257d267eed3e38c32815268ddcc3e
#
_entry.id   5d3257d267eed3e38c32815268ddcc3e
#
_cell.length_a   1.000
_cell.length_b   1.000
_cell.length_c   1.000
_cell.angle_alpha   90.00
_cell.angle_beta   90.00
_cell.angle_gamma   90.00
#
_symmetry.space_group_name_H-M   'P 1'
#
loop_
_entity.id
_entity.type
_entity.pdbx_description
1 polymer ?
#
loop_
_entity_poly.entity_id
_entity_poly.type
_entity_poly.pdbx_seq_one_letter_code
_entity_poly.pdbx_strand_id
1 'polypeptide(L)'
;MNRLRLLGLAALLLPSAFSFAQPSPAYQYVRVGEPADVSAQPRSGFALMGGGTDLDEAFLFLCDRSGGGDFLVLRATGDDAYNSYLRGLCHLNSVATLIVPNREAAADPFVSAAISHATAIFIAGGDQANYINFWMNTPMQTALNEAIHRGVPIGGTSAGLAVLGEHVYTAQGDKPDDPNLDGKTATSDPYGPRINLTRGFIDIPILKGIITDTHFARRDRMGRLLVFLARLNQPDGKPLSGDSTQVKGIGVEERAAVLLEPEGRAHVVGYGHVFFIDTDSAKGTPQKGKPLTYGPFTVQKVAPGSDFYIKSWAGDAITYKISVEAGKLHSSQTANEIY
;
A
#
# COMPACT_ATOMS: atom_id res chain seq x y z
N MET A 1 -84.47 -33.35 -33.50
CA MET A 1 -83.25 -33.97 -32.85
C MET A 1 -82.06 -33.03 -33.09
N ASN A 2 -81.89 -32.07 -32.18
CA ASN A 2 -80.75 -31.11 -32.23
C ASN A 2 -79.64 -31.58 -31.29
N ARG A 3 -78.46 -31.82 -31.89
CA ARG A 3 -77.21 -32.12 -31.09
C ARG A 3 -76.46 -30.82 -30.91
N LEU A 4 -76.46 -30.32 -29.66
CA LEU A 4 -75.65 -29.21 -29.22
C LEU A 4 -74.18 -29.70 -29.09
N ARG A 5 -73.20 -29.07 -29.78
CA ARG A 5 -71.76 -29.30 -29.63
C ARG A 5 -71.21 -28.23 -28.65
N LEU A 6 -70.78 -28.66 -27.47
CA LEU A 6 -69.97 -27.83 -26.55
C LEU A 6 -68.57 -27.75 -27.09
N LEU A 7 -68.07 -26.52 -27.38
CA LEU A 7 -66.67 -26.21 -27.59
C LEU A 7 -66.06 -25.89 -26.21
N GLY A 8 -65.17 -26.73 -25.75
CA GLY A 8 -64.38 -26.44 -24.56
C GLY A 8 -63.21 -25.53 -24.92
N LEU A 9 -63.13 -24.35 -24.32
CA LEU A 9 -62.02 -23.40 -24.42
C LEU A 9 -60.95 -23.80 -23.40
N ALA A 10 -59.85 -24.39 -23.87
CA ALA A 10 -58.71 -24.66 -22.99
C ALA A 10 -57.84 -23.38 -22.87
N ALA A 11 -57.85 -22.75 -21.70
CA ALA A 11 -56.98 -21.62 -21.39
C ALA A 11 -55.58 -22.16 -21.09
N LEU A 12 -54.59 -21.90 -21.98
CA LEU A 12 -53.18 -22.11 -21.73
C LEU A 12 -52.67 -21.04 -20.75
N LEU A 13 -52.46 -21.41 -19.49
CA LEU A 13 -51.69 -20.63 -18.52
C LEU A 13 -50.20 -20.74 -18.85
N LEU A 14 -49.63 -19.70 -19.47
CA LEU A 14 -48.18 -19.55 -19.61
C LEU A 14 -47.61 -19.14 -18.26
N PRO A 15 -46.58 -19.86 -17.73
CA PRO A 15 -45.90 -19.41 -16.52
C PRO A 15 -45.13 -18.13 -16.82
N SER A 16 -45.45 -17.03 -16.14
CA SER A 16 -44.69 -15.81 -16.13
C SER A 16 -43.34 -16.09 -15.44
N ALA A 17 -42.26 -16.22 -16.20
CA ALA A 17 -40.90 -16.28 -15.67
C ALA A 17 -40.57 -14.90 -15.08
N PHE A 18 -40.63 -14.78 -13.77
CA PHE A 18 -40.07 -13.64 -13.06
C PHE A 18 -38.55 -13.73 -13.20
N SER A 19 -37.99 -12.95 -14.10
CA SER A 19 -36.53 -12.73 -14.18
C SER A 19 -36.17 -11.78 -13.03
N PHE A 20 -35.67 -12.33 -11.93
CA PHE A 20 -35.01 -11.52 -10.92
C PHE A 20 -33.73 -11.01 -11.54
N ALA A 21 -33.63 -9.68 -11.80
CA ALA A 21 -32.36 -9.05 -12.15
C ALA A 21 -31.39 -9.32 -11.00
N GLN A 22 -30.28 -9.96 -11.27
CA GLN A 22 -29.23 -10.11 -10.27
C GLN A 22 -28.72 -8.71 -9.90
N PRO A 23 -28.54 -8.41 -8.62
CA PRO A 23 -27.94 -7.13 -8.21
C PRO A 23 -26.57 -6.99 -8.87
N SER A 24 -26.27 -5.79 -9.34
CA SER A 24 -24.92 -5.48 -9.87
C SER A 24 -23.88 -5.79 -8.79
N PRO A 25 -22.71 -6.37 -9.13
CA PRO A 25 -21.69 -6.67 -8.15
C PRO A 25 -21.21 -5.39 -7.45
N ALA A 26 -20.87 -5.50 -6.18
CA ALA A 26 -20.41 -4.39 -5.36
C ALA A 26 -18.99 -3.92 -5.75
N TYR A 27 -18.28 -4.64 -6.63
CA TYR A 27 -16.97 -4.34 -7.21
C TYR A 27 -17.07 -4.01 -8.70
N GLN A 28 -15.99 -3.47 -9.27
CA GLN A 28 -15.81 -3.36 -10.71
C GLN A 28 -14.54 -4.12 -11.12
N TYR A 29 -14.62 -4.88 -12.22
CA TYR A 29 -13.50 -5.61 -12.78
C TYR A 29 -13.40 -5.34 -14.26
N VAL A 30 -12.26 -4.79 -14.68
CA VAL A 30 -11.97 -4.47 -16.10
C VAL A 30 -10.68 -5.16 -16.48
N ARG A 31 -10.74 -6.03 -17.50
CA ARG A 31 -9.59 -6.80 -17.99
C ARG A 31 -9.31 -6.48 -19.45
N VAL A 32 -8.03 -6.38 -19.79
CA VAL A 32 -7.52 -6.28 -21.17
C VAL A 32 -6.48 -7.38 -21.43
N GLY A 33 -6.40 -7.86 -22.64
CA GLY A 33 -5.56 -9.02 -23.01
C GLY A 33 -6.37 -10.29 -23.14
N GLU A 34 -5.73 -11.43 -22.91
CA GLU A 34 -6.38 -12.74 -23.05
C GLU A 34 -7.45 -12.95 -21.98
N PRO A 35 -8.62 -13.53 -22.31
CA PRO A 35 -9.71 -13.75 -21.37
C PRO A 35 -9.42 -14.88 -20.38
N ALA A 36 -8.59 -15.85 -20.75
CA ALA A 36 -8.20 -16.98 -19.90
C ALA A 36 -6.92 -16.69 -19.15
N ASP A 37 -6.88 -17.09 -17.88
CA ASP A 37 -5.66 -17.06 -17.07
C ASP A 37 -4.64 -18.09 -17.56
N VAL A 38 -3.36 -17.78 -17.38
CA VAL A 38 -2.29 -18.69 -17.74
C VAL A 38 -1.54 -19.17 -16.51
N SER A 39 -1.00 -20.38 -16.59
CA SER A 39 -0.09 -20.88 -15.57
C SER A 39 1.28 -20.25 -15.77
N ALA A 40 1.58 -19.20 -15.00
CA ALA A 40 2.90 -18.59 -14.92
C ALA A 40 3.58 -18.95 -13.58
N GLN A 41 4.90 -18.75 -13.53
CA GLN A 41 5.70 -18.97 -12.32
C GLN A 41 6.20 -17.63 -11.79
N PRO A 42 5.43 -16.95 -10.93
CA PRO A 42 5.83 -15.66 -10.38
C PRO A 42 7.04 -15.82 -9.45
N ARG A 43 7.84 -14.78 -9.36
CA ARG A 43 8.98 -14.67 -8.44
C ARG A 43 8.77 -13.50 -7.51
N SER A 44 8.95 -13.70 -6.22
CA SER A 44 8.78 -12.67 -5.21
C SER A 44 9.64 -11.43 -5.50
N GLY A 45 9.14 -10.27 -5.14
CA GLY A 45 9.78 -8.97 -5.24
C GLY A 45 8.79 -7.85 -4.96
N PHE A 46 9.28 -6.71 -4.50
CA PHE A 46 8.41 -5.64 -3.99
C PHE A 46 8.82 -4.30 -4.62
N ALA A 47 7.85 -3.58 -5.18
CA ALA A 47 8.08 -2.26 -5.77
C ALA A 47 7.40 -1.18 -4.92
N LEU A 48 8.22 -0.33 -4.27
CA LEU A 48 7.76 0.67 -3.31
C LEU A 48 7.89 2.06 -3.94
N MET A 49 6.83 2.58 -4.58
CA MET A 49 6.84 3.88 -5.27
C MET A 49 6.33 5.01 -4.38
N GLY A 50 7.08 6.11 -4.29
CA GLY A 50 6.77 7.25 -3.43
C GLY A 50 5.61 8.13 -3.88
N GLY A 51 5.06 7.91 -5.06
CA GLY A 51 3.98 8.69 -5.64
C GLY A 51 4.46 9.78 -6.60
N GLY A 52 3.56 10.65 -7.04
CA GLY A 52 3.77 11.56 -8.15
C GLY A 52 3.60 10.82 -9.48
N THR A 53 4.50 11.03 -10.43
CA THR A 53 4.53 10.24 -11.66
C THR A 53 5.10 8.86 -11.35
N ASP A 54 4.38 7.82 -11.71
CA ASP A 54 4.83 6.44 -11.56
C ASP A 54 6.03 6.14 -12.48
N LEU A 55 6.84 5.16 -12.12
CA LEU A 55 8.08 4.83 -12.79
C LEU A 55 7.96 3.53 -13.57
N ASP A 56 8.32 3.58 -14.86
CA ASP A 56 8.35 2.41 -15.75
C ASP A 56 9.24 1.30 -15.18
N GLU A 57 10.40 1.64 -14.61
CA GLU A 57 11.34 0.69 -14.02
C GLU A 57 10.70 -0.16 -12.93
N ALA A 58 9.84 0.43 -12.11
CA ALA A 58 9.15 -0.29 -11.05
C ALA A 58 8.09 -1.26 -11.60
N PHE A 59 7.38 -0.86 -12.63
CA PHE A 59 6.44 -1.77 -13.32
C PHE A 59 7.16 -2.86 -14.09
N LEU A 60 8.23 -2.56 -14.81
CA LEU A 60 9.04 -3.56 -15.51
C LEU A 60 9.62 -4.60 -14.54
N PHE A 61 10.02 -4.17 -13.34
CA PHE A 61 10.45 -5.08 -12.26
C PHE A 61 9.35 -6.06 -11.84
N LEU A 62 8.11 -5.58 -11.67
CA LEU A 62 6.96 -6.43 -11.34
C LEU A 62 6.57 -7.33 -12.52
N CYS A 63 6.57 -6.80 -13.74
CA CYS A 63 6.24 -7.55 -14.96
C CYS A 63 7.21 -8.71 -15.21
N ASP A 64 8.52 -8.48 -15.06
CA ASP A 64 9.55 -9.52 -15.17
C ASP A 64 9.30 -10.63 -14.15
N ARG A 65 8.92 -10.29 -12.93
CA ARG A 65 8.65 -11.25 -11.87
C ARG A 65 7.29 -11.95 -12.00
N SER A 66 6.36 -11.39 -12.76
CA SER A 66 5.07 -12.04 -13.02
C SER A 66 5.18 -13.30 -13.87
N GLY A 67 6.31 -13.51 -14.56
CA GLY A 67 6.48 -14.60 -15.52
C GLY A 67 5.64 -14.44 -16.78
N GLY A 68 5.22 -13.21 -17.12
CA GLY A 68 4.38 -12.90 -18.29
C GLY A 68 2.91 -13.27 -18.14
N GLY A 69 2.46 -13.52 -16.91
CA GLY A 69 1.09 -13.95 -16.61
C GLY A 69 0.09 -12.79 -16.46
N ASP A 70 -0.77 -12.88 -15.46
CA ASP A 70 -1.93 -12.01 -15.26
C ASP A 70 -1.63 -10.95 -14.19
N PHE A 71 -1.55 -9.69 -14.60
CA PHE A 71 -1.22 -8.55 -13.73
C PHE A 71 -2.51 -7.93 -13.18
N LEU A 72 -2.64 -7.81 -11.86
CA LEU A 72 -3.81 -7.26 -11.20
C LEU A 72 -3.51 -5.93 -10.51
N VAL A 73 -4.21 -4.87 -10.91
CA VAL A 73 -4.21 -3.56 -10.26
C VAL A 73 -5.40 -3.49 -9.29
N LEU A 74 -5.14 -3.11 -8.04
CA LEU A 74 -6.13 -2.96 -6.98
C LEU A 74 -6.34 -1.49 -6.62
N ARG A 75 -7.59 -1.09 -6.50
CA ARG A 75 -8.00 0.27 -6.12
C ARG A 75 -9.25 0.23 -5.24
N ALA A 76 -9.42 1.22 -4.35
CA ALA A 76 -10.70 1.45 -3.69
C ALA A 76 -11.61 2.36 -4.53
N THR A 77 -11.02 3.28 -5.32
CA THR A 77 -11.73 4.23 -6.18
C THR A 77 -10.88 4.51 -7.42
N GLY A 78 -11.48 5.10 -8.46
CA GLY A 78 -10.79 5.49 -9.69
C GLY A 78 -11.23 4.66 -10.89
N ASP A 79 -10.35 4.47 -11.86
CA ASP A 79 -10.60 3.85 -13.16
C ASP A 79 -9.55 2.79 -13.53
N ASP A 80 -9.60 2.28 -14.75
CA ASP A 80 -8.74 1.24 -15.29
C ASP A 80 -7.56 1.78 -16.16
N ALA A 81 -7.16 3.03 -15.95
CA ALA A 81 -6.12 3.68 -16.78
C ALA A 81 -4.78 2.90 -16.83
N TYR A 82 -4.46 2.13 -15.78
CA TYR A 82 -3.27 1.27 -15.78
C TYR A 82 -3.32 0.12 -16.78
N ASN A 83 -4.50 -0.32 -17.21
CA ASN A 83 -4.62 -1.52 -18.03
C ASN A 83 -3.92 -1.35 -19.40
N SER A 84 -4.24 -0.29 -20.13
CA SER A 84 -3.64 -0.02 -21.44
C SER A 84 -2.17 0.36 -21.32
N TYR A 85 -1.82 1.12 -20.27
CA TYR A 85 -0.44 1.52 -20.00
C TYR A 85 0.47 0.29 -19.77
N LEU A 86 0.09 -0.59 -18.86
CA LEU A 86 0.88 -1.78 -18.55
C LEU A 86 0.93 -2.79 -19.70
N ARG A 87 -0.16 -2.91 -20.50
CA ARG A 87 -0.16 -3.72 -21.74
C ARG A 87 0.80 -3.17 -22.78
N GLY A 88 0.98 -1.86 -22.85
CA GLY A 88 1.95 -1.22 -23.73
C GLY A 88 3.40 -1.35 -23.25
N LEU A 89 3.59 -1.37 -21.93
CA LEU A 89 4.90 -1.41 -21.30
C LEU A 89 5.47 -2.85 -21.19
N CYS A 90 4.60 -3.83 -20.94
CA CYS A 90 4.97 -5.19 -20.57
C CYS A 90 4.37 -6.25 -21.50
N HIS A 91 5.10 -7.36 -21.68
CA HIS A 91 4.59 -8.57 -22.33
C HIS A 91 3.86 -9.45 -21.31
N LEU A 92 2.56 -9.22 -21.14
CA LEU A 92 1.71 -9.91 -20.15
C LEU A 92 0.58 -10.66 -20.85
N ASN A 93 0.10 -11.77 -20.29
CA ASN A 93 -1.12 -12.44 -20.74
C ASN A 93 -2.31 -11.50 -20.66
N SER A 94 -2.51 -10.89 -19.49
CA SER A 94 -3.55 -9.88 -19.28
C SER A 94 -3.15 -8.85 -18.23
N VAL A 95 -3.87 -7.73 -18.26
CA VAL A 95 -3.88 -6.75 -17.16
C VAL A 95 -5.32 -6.51 -16.76
N ALA A 96 -5.60 -6.54 -15.48
CA ALA A 96 -6.93 -6.24 -14.97
C ALA A 96 -6.87 -5.20 -13.84
N THR A 97 -7.86 -4.30 -13.81
CA THR A 97 -8.11 -3.44 -12.65
C THR A 97 -9.34 -3.93 -11.90
N LEU A 98 -9.18 -4.13 -10.61
CA LEU A 98 -10.23 -4.51 -9.67
C LEU A 98 -10.46 -3.36 -8.68
N ILE A 99 -11.64 -2.73 -8.76
CA ILE A 99 -12.05 -1.63 -7.89
C ILE A 99 -12.94 -2.20 -6.78
N VAL A 100 -12.50 -2.06 -5.53
CA VAL A 100 -13.13 -2.63 -4.34
C VAL A 100 -13.47 -1.51 -3.35
N PRO A 101 -14.65 -0.87 -3.50
CA PRO A 101 -14.97 0.41 -2.87
C PRO A 101 -15.55 0.30 -1.45
N ASN A 102 -15.76 -0.90 -0.92
CA ASN A 102 -16.34 -1.13 0.39
C ASN A 102 -16.07 -2.54 0.91
N ARG A 103 -16.51 -2.84 2.14
CA ARG A 103 -16.29 -4.14 2.77
C ARG A 103 -17.11 -5.29 2.16
N GLU A 104 -18.29 -4.98 1.61
CA GLU A 104 -19.12 -5.96 0.90
C GLU A 104 -18.39 -6.49 -0.33
N ALA A 105 -17.86 -5.58 -1.15
CA ALA A 105 -17.01 -5.92 -2.29
C ALA A 105 -15.76 -6.71 -1.86
N ALA A 106 -15.09 -6.31 -0.77
CA ALA A 106 -13.91 -7.01 -0.25
C ALA A 106 -14.21 -8.41 0.32
N ALA A 107 -15.47 -8.72 0.58
CA ALA A 107 -15.93 -10.05 1.01
C ALA A 107 -16.44 -10.92 -0.15
N ASP A 108 -16.55 -10.37 -1.36
CA ASP A 108 -17.05 -11.11 -2.52
C ASP A 108 -16.06 -12.22 -2.93
N PRO A 109 -16.53 -13.46 -3.15
CA PRO A 109 -15.68 -14.57 -3.57
C PRO A 109 -14.93 -14.31 -4.88
N PHE A 110 -15.50 -13.55 -5.81
CA PHE A 110 -14.81 -13.18 -7.06
C PHE A 110 -13.55 -12.36 -6.79
N VAL A 111 -13.60 -11.42 -5.84
CA VAL A 111 -12.45 -10.58 -5.47
C VAL A 111 -11.29 -11.43 -4.98
N SER A 112 -11.57 -12.38 -4.07
CA SER A 112 -10.56 -13.33 -3.59
C SER A 112 -10.03 -14.23 -4.70
N ALA A 113 -10.89 -14.71 -5.60
CA ALA A 113 -10.49 -15.54 -6.74
C ALA A 113 -9.61 -14.75 -7.72
N ALA A 114 -9.96 -13.51 -8.07
CA ALA A 114 -9.16 -12.66 -8.96
C ALA A 114 -7.75 -12.42 -8.39
N ILE A 115 -7.62 -12.18 -7.08
CA ILE A 115 -6.33 -12.04 -6.41
C ILE A 115 -5.55 -13.37 -6.41
N SER A 116 -6.22 -14.50 -6.21
CA SER A 116 -5.57 -15.80 -6.16
C SER A 116 -4.98 -16.24 -7.52
N HIS A 117 -5.55 -15.78 -8.62
CA HIS A 117 -5.07 -16.06 -9.99
C HIS A 117 -4.04 -15.05 -10.49
N ALA A 118 -3.88 -13.92 -9.82
CA ALA A 118 -2.89 -12.92 -10.20
C ALA A 118 -1.46 -13.46 -10.07
N THR A 119 -0.62 -13.09 -11.03
CA THR A 119 0.82 -13.39 -11.06
C THR A 119 1.69 -12.18 -10.75
N ALA A 120 1.10 -11.00 -10.70
CA ALA A 120 1.65 -9.77 -10.11
C ALA A 120 0.50 -8.91 -9.60
N ILE A 121 0.73 -8.18 -8.52
CA ILE A 121 -0.27 -7.31 -7.89
C ILE A 121 0.30 -5.91 -7.72
N PHE A 122 -0.52 -4.90 -8.00
CA PHE A 122 -0.16 -3.51 -7.78
C PHE A 122 -1.28 -2.76 -7.06
N ILE A 123 -0.99 -2.14 -5.92
CA ILE A 123 -1.94 -1.28 -5.20
C ILE A 123 -1.73 0.16 -5.67
N ALA A 124 -2.71 0.71 -6.36
CA ALA A 124 -2.67 2.06 -6.91
C ALA A 124 -2.65 3.13 -5.80
N GLY A 125 -2.38 4.37 -6.19
CA GLY A 125 -2.55 5.53 -5.32
C GLY A 125 -4.03 5.83 -5.02
N GLY A 126 -4.26 6.65 -4.01
CA GLY A 126 -5.60 7.02 -3.56
C GLY A 126 -5.59 7.52 -2.12
N ASP A 127 -6.58 7.09 -1.34
CA ASP A 127 -6.64 7.33 0.10
C ASP A 127 -6.42 5.99 0.84
N GLN A 128 -5.33 5.90 1.62
CA GLN A 128 -5.03 4.68 2.39
C GLN A 128 -6.08 4.38 3.47
N ALA A 129 -6.83 5.38 3.94
CA ALA A 129 -7.91 5.14 4.88
C ALA A 129 -8.99 4.22 4.28
N ASN A 130 -9.26 4.34 2.98
CA ASN A 130 -10.17 3.46 2.27
C ASN A 130 -9.65 2.01 2.24
N TYR A 131 -8.35 1.81 2.00
CA TYR A 131 -7.75 0.46 2.01
C TYR A 131 -7.88 -0.18 3.39
N ILE A 132 -7.58 0.55 4.45
CA ILE A 132 -7.73 0.04 5.83
C ILE A 132 -9.20 -0.20 6.18
N ASN A 133 -10.10 0.74 5.89
CA ASN A 133 -11.51 0.64 6.23
C ASN A 133 -12.23 -0.48 5.48
N PHE A 134 -11.89 -0.67 4.21
CA PHE A 134 -12.63 -1.57 3.32
C PHE A 134 -12.01 -2.96 3.23
N TRP A 135 -10.66 -3.09 3.25
CA TRP A 135 -9.98 -4.33 2.92
C TRP A 135 -9.40 -5.04 4.14
N MET A 136 -9.01 -4.32 5.21
CA MET A 136 -8.43 -4.94 6.40
C MET A 136 -9.46 -5.81 7.13
N ASN A 137 -9.04 -7.00 7.58
CA ASN A 137 -9.89 -8.02 8.23
C ASN A 137 -11.05 -8.48 7.34
N THR A 138 -10.76 -8.74 6.06
CA THR A 138 -11.71 -9.29 5.07
C THR A 138 -11.07 -10.47 4.32
N PRO A 139 -11.87 -11.29 3.59
CA PRO A 139 -11.34 -12.32 2.71
C PRO A 139 -10.35 -11.80 1.67
N MET A 140 -10.53 -10.57 1.16
CA MET A 140 -9.58 -9.92 0.27
C MET A 140 -8.18 -9.79 0.87
N GLN A 141 -8.06 -9.35 2.14
CA GLN A 141 -6.76 -9.29 2.83
C GLN A 141 -6.12 -10.67 2.95
N THR A 142 -6.89 -11.68 3.27
CA THR A 142 -6.39 -13.06 3.35
C THR A 142 -5.83 -13.51 2.01
N ALA A 143 -6.57 -13.30 0.92
CA ALA A 143 -6.14 -13.65 -0.43
C ALA A 143 -4.87 -12.90 -0.86
N LEU A 144 -4.73 -11.61 -0.49
CA LEU A 144 -3.52 -10.82 -0.74
C LEU A 144 -2.30 -11.42 -0.02
N ASN A 145 -2.41 -11.71 1.26
CA ASN A 145 -1.30 -12.27 2.03
C ASN A 145 -0.93 -13.67 1.55
N GLU A 146 -1.91 -14.50 1.19
CA GLU A 146 -1.66 -15.80 0.56
C GLU A 146 -0.94 -15.67 -0.80
N ALA A 147 -1.31 -14.68 -1.64
CA ALA A 147 -0.63 -14.44 -2.91
C ALA A 147 0.84 -14.05 -2.69
N ILE A 148 1.13 -13.16 -1.73
CA ILE A 148 2.50 -12.76 -1.37
C ILE A 148 3.31 -13.97 -0.88
N HIS A 149 2.73 -14.80 0.00
CA HIS A 149 3.40 -16.00 0.52
C HIS A 149 3.64 -17.07 -0.56
N ARG A 150 2.85 -17.11 -1.63
CA ARG A 150 3.10 -17.93 -2.82
C ARG A 150 4.19 -17.37 -3.74
N GLY A 151 4.75 -16.21 -3.43
CA GLY A 151 5.80 -15.58 -4.23
C GLY A 151 5.30 -14.64 -5.33
N VAL A 152 4.03 -14.24 -5.30
CA VAL A 152 3.50 -13.24 -6.24
C VAL A 152 4.15 -11.88 -5.91
N PRO A 153 4.80 -11.22 -6.88
CA PRO A 153 5.38 -9.89 -6.67
C PRO A 153 4.28 -8.87 -6.43
N ILE A 154 4.52 -7.96 -5.49
CA ILE A 154 3.57 -6.89 -5.19
C ILE A 154 4.25 -5.55 -5.14
N GLY A 155 3.58 -4.51 -5.63
CA GLY A 155 4.02 -3.14 -5.51
C GLY A 155 2.89 -2.20 -5.15
N GLY A 156 3.23 -0.95 -4.89
CA GLY A 156 2.26 0.10 -4.68
C GLY A 156 2.86 1.48 -4.82
N THR A 157 2.00 2.45 -5.15
CA THR A 157 2.38 3.87 -5.25
C THR A 157 1.58 4.71 -4.27
N SER A 158 2.21 5.75 -3.70
CA SER A 158 1.52 6.69 -2.80
C SER A 158 0.78 5.95 -1.67
N ALA A 159 -0.54 6.07 -1.56
CA ALA A 159 -1.36 5.32 -0.59
C ALA A 159 -1.15 3.81 -0.68
N GLY A 160 -0.93 3.27 -1.88
CA GLY A 160 -0.62 1.85 -2.09
C GLY A 160 0.71 1.43 -1.49
N LEU A 161 1.75 2.26 -1.55
CA LEU A 161 3.00 2.02 -0.82
C LEU A 161 2.80 2.18 0.69
N ALA A 162 2.07 3.20 1.12
CA ALA A 162 1.88 3.50 2.55
C ALA A 162 1.29 2.33 3.35
N VAL A 163 0.62 1.38 2.67
CA VAL A 163 0.01 0.19 3.32
C VAL A 163 0.84 -1.09 3.19
N LEU A 164 2.01 -1.06 2.55
CA LEU A 164 2.85 -2.26 2.37
C LEU A 164 3.76 -2.56 3.58
N GLY A 165 4.04 -1.60 4.43
CA GLY A 165 4.78 -1.83 5.68
C GLY A 165 3.97 -2.67 6.67
N GLU A 166 4.64 -3.36 7.61
CA GLU A 166 3.94 -4.05 8.70
C GLU A 166 3.14 -3.05 9.55
N HIS A 167 3.74 -1.88 9.82
CA HIS A 167 3.07 -0.77 10.50
C HIS A 167 2.57 0.24 9.48
N VAL A 168 1.37 0.76 9.70
CA VAL A 168 0.68 1.64 8.75
C VAL A 168 0.15 2.87 9.46
N TYR A 169 0.47 4.04 8.90
CA TYR A 169 -0.31 5.26 9.18
C TYR A 169 -1.61 5.19 8.39
N THR A 170 -2.75 5.16 9.08
CA THR A 170 -4.03 4.82 8.45
C THR A 170 -4.71 5.99 7.75
N ALA A 171 -4.31 7.24 8.04
CA ALA A 171 -4.96 8.48 7.58
C ALA A 171 -6.47 8.60 7.92
N GLN A 172 -7.02 7.72 8.75
CA GLN A 172 -8.45 7.73 9.13
C GLN A 172 -8.88 9.00 9.88
N GLY A 173 -7.93 9.76 10.44
CA GLY A 173 -8.19 11.05 11.07
C GLY A 173 -8.00 12.26 10.16
N ASP A 174 -7.60 12.06 8.90
CA ASP A 174 -7.42 13.15 7.94
C ASP A 174 -8.78 13.71 7.49
N LYS A 175 -8.78 15.01 7.19
CA LYS A 175 -9.98 15.71 6.74
C LYS A 175 -9.95 15.84 5.21
N PRO A 176 -11.11 15.83 4.53
CA PRO A 176 -11.14 15.98 3.07
C PRO A 176 -10.54 17.31 2.57
N ASP A 177 -10.65 18.39 3.34
CA ASP A 177 -10.11 19.72 3.06
C ASP A 177 -8.64 19.91 3.50
N ASP A 178 -8.11 18.98 4.29
CA ASP A 178 -6.72 18.95 4.75
C ASP A 178 -6.21 17.49 4.84
N PRO A 179 -5.98 16.83 3.68
CA PRO A 179 -5.61 15.40 3.66
C PRO A 179 -4.13 15.14 3.95
N ASN A 180 -3.32 16.18 4.18
CA ASN A 180 -1.90 16.02 4.43
C ASN A 180 -1.55 16.30 5.89
N LEU A 181 -1.30 15.27 6.70
CA LEU A 181 -0.62 15.42 7.99
C LEU A 181 0.87 15.72 7.72
N ASP A 182 1.28 16.97 7.84
CA ASP A 182 2.68 17.38 7.70
C ASP A 182 3.52 17.14 8.96
N GLY A 183 4.84 17.30 8.83
CA GLY A 183 5.79 17.10 9.92
C GLY A 183 5.55 18.02 11.10
N LYS A 184 5.27 19.31 10.86
CA LYS A 184 5.03 20.32 11.90
C LYS A 184 3.78 20.02 12.73
N THR A 185 2.70 19.66 12.06
CA THR A 185 1.44 19.27 12.73
C THR A 185 1.65 18.04 13.60
N ALA A 186 2.31 17.01 13.06
CA ALA A 186 2.56 15.78 13.78
C ALA A 186 3.45 16.01 15.02
N THR A 187 4.54 16.76 14.89
CA THR A 187 5.48 16.99 16.00
C THR A 187 4.92 17.89 17.09
N SER A 188 3.87 18.69 16.81
CA SER A 188 3.22 19.53 17.81
C SER A 188 2.43 18.76 18.87
N ASP A 189 1.84 17.62 18.49
CA ASP A 189 1.20 16.66 19.39
C ASP A 189 1.31 15.24 18.82
N PRO A 190 2.25 14.41 19.32
CA PRO A 190 2.43 13.03 18.84
C PRO A 190 1.19 12.13 18.99
N TYR A 191 0.24 12.51 19.84
CA TYR A 191 -1.03 11.81 20.05
C TYR A 191 -2.23 12.58 19.50
N GLY A 192 -1.99 13.52 18.59
CA GLY A 192 -3.04 14.25 17.89
C GLY A 192 -4.03 13.32 17.19
N PRO A 193 -5.29 13.73 17.03
CA PRO A 193 -6.38 12.86 16.57
C PRO A 193 -6.17 12.32 15.13
N ARG A 194 -5.32 12.97 14.36
CA ARG A 194 -4.96 12.54 12.99
C ARG A 194 -3.92 11.42 12.95
N ILE A 195 -3.20 11.16 14.07
CA ILE A 195 -2.12 10.19 14.12
C ILE A 195 -2.67 8.83 14.54
N ASN A 196 -3.22 8.10 13.57
CA ASN A 196 -3.77 6.76 13.75
C ASN A 196 -2.84 5.74 13.10
N LEU A 197 -2.40 4.77 13.88
CA LEU A 197 -1.46 3.72 13.47
C LEU A 197 -2.12 2.35 13.64
N THR A 198 -1.87 1.46 12.69
CA THR A 198 -2.26 0.04 12.76
C THR A 198 -1.10 -0.85 12.30
N ARG A 199 -1.29 -2.17 12.37
CA ARG A 199 -0.30 -3.14 11.88
C ARG A 199 -0.96 -4.37 11.30
N GLY A 200 -0.19 -5.14 10.51
CA GLY A 200 -0.61 -6.47 10.06
C GLY A 200 -1.71 -6.44 8.99
N PHE A 201 -1.74 -5.38 8.17
CA PHE A 201 -2.62 -5.36 7.00
C PHE A 201 -2.02 -6.20 5.86
N ILE A 202 -0.82 -5.89 5.43
CA ILE A 202 -0.10 -6.68 4.43
C ILE A 202 1.09 -7.36 5.12
N ASP A 203 1.29 -8.66 4.84
CA ASP A 203 2.36 -9.46 5.43
C ASP A 203 3.48 -9.70 4.39
N ILE A 204 4.38 -8.72 4.29
CA ILE A 204 5.61 -8.82 3.51
C ILE A 204 6.75 -9.14 4.48
N PRO A 205 7.32 -10.36 4.49
CA PRO A 205 8.26 -10.78 5.52
C PRO A 205 9.49 -9.88 5.66
N ILE A 206 10.02 -9.34 4.54
CA ILE A 206 11.19 -8.45 4.57
C ILE A 206 10.87 -7.04 5.08
N LEU A 207 9.60 -6.65 5.14
CA LEU A 207 9.13 -5.37 5.70
C LEU A 207 8.61 -5.51 7.15
N LYS A 208 8.87 -6.63 7.80
CA LYS A 208 8.52 -6.82 9.21
C LYS A 208 9.28 -5.82 10.10
N GLY A 209 8.58 -5.16 11.03
CA GLY A 209 9.12 -4.09 11.85
C GLY A 209 9.33 -2.77 11.10
N ILE A 210 8.72 -2.57 9.93
CA ILE A 210 8.90 -1.35 9.12
C ILE A 210 7.58 -0.62 8.94
N ILE A 211 7.64 0.72 9.02
CA ILE A 211 6.61 1.64 8.57
C ILE A 211 7.10 2.37 7.32
N THR A 212 6.26 2.47 6.29
CA THR A 212 6.55 3.18 5.04
C THR A 212 5.81 4.51 4.96
N ASP A 213 6.44 5.52 4.34
CA ASP A 213 5.83 6.82 4.04
C ASP A 213 6.20 7.30 2.63
N THR A 214 5.38 8.18 2.06
CA THR A 214 5.37 8.53 0.64
C THR A 214 5.36 10.04 0.44
N HIS A 215 5.57 10.54 -0.80
CA HIS A 215 5.62 11.98 -1.10
C HIS A 215 6.53 12.76 -0.12
N PHE A 216 7.65 12.15 0.27
CA PHE A 216 8.27 12.36 1.57
C PHE A 216 8.78 13.79 1.76
N ALA A 217 9.69 14.26 0.93
CA ALA A 217 10.16 15.66 1.00
C ALA A 217 9.10 16.63 0.48
N ARG A 218 8.42 16.27 -0.63
CA ARG A 218 7.45 17.16 -1.28
C ARG A 218 6.33 17.65 -0.36
N ARG A 219 5.92 16.79 0.60
CA ARG A 219 4.84 17.08 1.55
C ARG A 219 5.32 17.28 2.98
N ASP A 220 6.61 17.53 3.18
CA ASP A 220 7.25 17.75 4.50
C ASP A 220 6.90 16.67 5.53
N ARG A 221 7.17 15.39 5.20
CA ARG A 221 6.72 14.25 5.99
C ARG A 221 7.78 13.67 6.94
N MET A 222 9.02 14.16 6.92
CA MET A 222 10.05 13.69 7.85
C MET A 222 9.55 13.75 9.30
N GLY A 223 9.06 14.90 9.76
CA GLY A 223 8.60 15.06 11.13
C GLY A 223 7.48 14.09 11.53
N ARG A 224 6.53 13.80 10.61
CA ARG A 224 5.47 12.84 10.93
C ARG A 224 5.98 11.41 11.05
N LEU A 225 6.91 10.99 10.16
CA LEU A 225 7.50 9.65 10.24
C LEU A 225 8.31 9.48 11.53
N LEU A 226 9.05 10.53 11.97
CA LEU A 226 9.75 10.51 13.26
C LEU A 226 8.78 10.38 14.45
N VAL A 227 7.61 11.02 14.38
CA VAL A 227 6.53 10.86 15.38
C VAL A 227 6.00 9.43 15.38
N PHE A 228 5.75 8.84 14.21
CA PHE A 228 5.29 7.46 14.12
C PHE A 228 6.30 6.51 14.76
N LEU A 229 7.58 6.66 14.42
CA LEU A 229 8.66 5.87 14.98
C LEU A 229 8.79 6.06 16.50
N ALA A 230 8.72 7.29 17.00
CA ALA A 230 8.76 7.57 18.43
C ALA A 230 7.60 6.87 19.16
N ARG A 231 6.39 6.87 18.62
CA ARG A 231 5.23 6.18 19.21
C ARG A 231 5.31 4.66 19.13
N LEU A 232 5.81 4.12 18.01
CA LEU A 232 5.89 2.67 17.81
C LEU A 232 7.00 2.03 18.66
N ASN A 233 8.03 2.79 19.00
CA ASN A 233 9.18 2.32 19.78
C ASN A 233 9.11 2.71 21.28
N GLN A 234 7.95 3.16 21.79
CA GLN A 234 7.79 3.54 23.20
C GLN A 234 7.84 2.34 24.15
N PRO A 235 8.67 2.39 25.21
CA PRO A 235 8.74 1.30 26.17
C PRO A 235 7.53 1.23 27.13
N ASP A 236 6.79 2.32 27.33
CA ASP A 236 5.68 2.45 28.26
C ASP A 236 4.30 2.65 27.60
N GLY A 237 4.29 3.05 26.35
CA GLY A 237 3.08 3.03 25.53
C GLY A 237 2.86 1.60 25.07
N LYS A 238 1.70 1.01 25.19
CA LYS A 238 1.42 -0.32 24.62
C LYS A 238 1.95 -0.36 23.18
N PRO A 239 3.13 -0.95 22.93
CA PRO A 239 3.71 -0.92 21.60
C PRO A 239 2.76 -1.66 20.67
N LEU A 240 2.54 -1.11 19.49
CA LEU A 240 1.83 -1.83 18.43
C LEU A 240 2.66 -3.02 17.91
N SER A 241 3.96 -3.07 18.22
CA SER A 241 4.81 -4.24 18.04
C SER A 241 4.66 -5.18 19.25
N GLY A 242 4.10 -6.35 19.07
CA GLY A 242 4.08 -7.40 20.11
C GLY A 242 5.44 -8.07 20.33
N ASP A 243 6.42 -7.81 19.46
CA ASP A 243 7.80 -8.26 19.55
C ASP A 243 8.71 -7.10 19.97
N SER A 244 9.79 -7.42 20.68
CA SER A 244 10.84 -6.47 21.10
C SER A 244 11.67 -5.91 19.93
N THR A 245 11.23 -6.10 18.70
CA THR A 245 11.92 -5.63 17.48
C THR A 245 11.65 -4.15 17.32
N GLN A 246 12.71 -3.36 17.21
CA GLN A 246 12.63 -1.94 16.98
C GLN A 246 12.03 -1.64 15.59
N VAL A 247 11.02 -0.76 15.57
CA VAL A 247 10.39 -0.33 14.32
C VAL A 247 11.26 0.70 13.62
N LYS A 248 11.49 0.50 12.33
CA LYS A 248 12.26 1.36 11.43
C LYS A 248 11.37 1.99 10.38
N GLY A 249 11.84 3.08 9.76
CA GLY A 249 11.06 3.84 8.78
C GLY A 249 11.69 3.87 7.40
N ILE A 250 10.85 3.82 6.36
CA ILE A 250 11.27 4.08 4.98
C ILE A 250 10.39 5.19 4.42
N GLY A 251 11.01 6.36 4.14
CA GLY A 251 10.36 7.49 3.48
C GLY A 251 10.77 7.55 2.01
N VAL A 252 9.83 7.50 1.08
CA VAL A 252 10.10 7.50 -0.36
C VAL A 252 9.61 8.81 -0.98
N GLU A 253 10.50 9.52 -1.68
CA GLU A 253 10.15 10.76 -2.40
C GLU A 253 9.26 10.50 -3.62
N GLU A 254 8.59 11.56 -4.10
CA GLU A 254 7.91 11.51 -5.39
C GLU A 254 8.90 11.19 -6.51
N ARG A 255 8.45 10.42 -7.50
CA ARG A 255 9.26 9.97 -8.64
C ARG A 255 10.52 9.18 -8.22
N ALA A 256 10.44 8.49 -7.08
CA ALA A 256 11.41 7.52 -6.61
C ALA A 256 10.72 6.19 -6.29
N ALA A 257 11.44 5.11 -6.44
CA ALA A 257 10.98 3.80 -6.02
C ALA A 257 12.13 2.97 -5.43
N VAL A 258 11.77 2.03 -4.57
CA VAL A 258 12.64 0.96 -4.11
C VAL A 258 12.22 -0.34 -4.79
N LEU A 259 13.14 -0.95 -5.53
CA LEU A 259 13.02 -2.31 -6.05
C LEU A 259 13.61 -3.24 -5.02
N LEU A 260 12.75 -3.88 -4.22
CA LEU A 260 13.15 -4.65 -3.05
C LEU A 260 13.10 -6.16 -3.35
N GLU A 261 14.25 -6.81 -3.21
CA GLU A 261 14.37 -8.26 -3.32
C GLU A 261 13.98 -8.98 -2.01
N PRO A 262 13.49 -10.22 -2.05
CA PRO A 262 13.11 -10.98 -0.85
C PRO A 262 14.28 -11.17 0.14
N GLU A 263 15.52 -11.18 -0.36
CA GLU A 263 16.74 -11.30 0.44
C GLU A 263 17.08 -10.01 1.19
N GLY A 264 16.46 -8.88 0.81
CA GLY A 264 16.59 -7.58 1.46
C GLY A 264 17.46 -6.58 0.74
N ARG A 265 17.91 -6.84 -0.50
CA ARG A 265 18.52 -5.82 -1.33
C ARG A 265 17.45 -4.86 -1.83
N ALA A 266 17.60 -3.57 -1.55
CA ALA A 266 16.74 -2.46 -1.92
C ALA A 266 17.50 -1.58 -2.93
N HIS A 267 17.16 -1.67 -4.21
CA HIS A 267 17.73 -0.82 -5.26
C HIS A 267 16.85 0.40 -5.48
N VAL A 268 17.41 1.60 -5.36
CA VAL A 268 16.67 2.86 -5.55
C VAL A 268 16.72 3.29 -7.00
N VAL A 269 15.53 3.55 -7.58
CA VAL A 269 15.39 4.01 -8.97
C VAL A 269 14.58 5.31 -9.06
N GLY A 270 14.63 5.97 -10.20
CA GLY A 270 13.91 7.20 -10.49
C GLY A 270 14.74 8.46 -10.29
N TYR A 271 14.16 9.52 -9.71
CA TYR A 271 14.76 10.85 -9.65
C TYR A 271 14.84 11.44 -8.22
N GLY A 272 14.08 10.88 -7.29
CA GLY A 272 14.06 11.29 -5.89
C GLY A 272 14.88 10.35 -5.01
N HIS A 273 15.02 10.70 -3.74
CA HIS A 273 15.75 9.91 -2.75
C HIS A 273 14.83 9.01 -1.94
N VAL A 274 15.43 8.04 -1.27
CA VAL A 274 14.77 7.21 -0.25
C VAL A 274 15.50 7.39 1.07
N PHE A 275 14.74 7.56 2.14
CA PHE A 275 15.25 7.78 3.50
C PHE A 275 14.95 6.56 4.36
N PHE A 276 16.00 5.87 4.80
CA PHE A 276 15.96 4.77 5.75
C PHE A 276 16.26 5.32 7.14
N ILE A 277 15.32 5.18 8.07
CA ILE A 277 15.38 5.83 9.38
C ILE A 277 15.34 4.79 10.49
N ASP A 278 16.24 4.96 11.44
CA ASP A 278 16.47 4.06 12.56
C ASP A 278 16.48 4.84 13.88
N THR A 279 16.06 4.18 14.96
CA THR A 279 15.85 4.78 16.27
C THR A 279 16.80 4.23 17.34
N ASP A 280 17.84 3.44 17.00
CA ASP A 280 18.70 2.72 17.95
C ASP A 280 19.29 3.58 19.06
N SER A 281 19.58 4.85 18.77
CA SER A 281 20.12 5.80 19.74
C SER A 281 19.10 6.81 20.28
N ALA A 282 17.85 6.74 19.81
CA ALA A 282 16.83 7.74 20.14
C ALA A 282 16.35 7.58 21.60
N LYS A 283 16.20 8.71 22.27
CA LYS A 283 15.71 8.82 23.65
C LYS A 283 14.59 9.84 23.73
N GLY A 284 13.71 9.67 24.69
CA GLY A 284 12.58 10.56 24.92
C GLY A 284 11.30 9.76 25.14
N THR A 285 10.23 10.45 25.50
CA THR A 285 8.91 9.85 25.68
C THR A 285 7.87 10.79 25.06
N PRO A 286 7.20 10.40 23.95
CA PRO A 286 6.11 11.17 23.41
C PRO A 286 4.99 11.32 24.44
N GLN A 287 4.43 12.53 24.58
CA GLN A 287 3.37 12.83 25.54
C GLN A 287 2.19 13.48 24.81
N LYS A 288 0.98 13.06 25.17
CA LYS A 288 -0.25 13.64 24.63
C LYS A 288 -0.35 15.12 24.97
N GLY A 289 -0.69 15.94 23.98
CA GLY A 289 -0.88 17.39 24.13
C GLY A 289 0.41 18.18 24.36
N LYS A 290 1.58 17.56 24.11
CA LYS A 290 2.87 18.26 24.21
C LYS A 290 3.68 18.06 22.92
N PRO A 291 4.42 19.09 22.48
CA PRO A 291 5.34 18.96 21.37
C PRO A 291 6.37 17.85 21.63
N LEU A 292 6.68 17.08 20.57
CA LEU A 292 7.65 15.98 20.66
C LEU A 292 9.04 16.51 21.02
N THR A 293 9.68 15.84 21.99
CA THR A 293 11.13 15.88 22.22
C THR A 293 11.63 14.45 22.22
N TYR A 294 12.37 14.07 21.15
CA TYR A 294 12.80 12.68 20.92
C TYR A 294 13.97 12.63 19.94
N GLY A 295 14.88 11.71 20.12
CA GLY A 295 16.00 11.49 19.19
C GLY A 295 17.34 11.26 19.90
N PRO A 296 18.46 11.26 19.21
CA PRO A 296 18.59 11.42 17.75
C PRO A 296 18.16 10.17 16.99
N PHE A 297 17.53 10.37 15.84
CA PHE A 297 17.30 9.35 14.82
C PHE A 297 18.50 9.29 13.88
N THR A 298 18.85 8.12 13.39
CA THR A 298 19.81 7.97 12.28
C THR A 298 19.05 7.95 10.97
N VAL A 299 19.37 8.85 10.07
CA VAL A 299 18.80 8.94 8.74
C VAL A 299 19.87 8.57 7.72
N GLN A 300 19.55 7.64 6.83
CA GLN A 300 20.38 7.22 5.72
C GLN A 300 19.64 7.57 4.43
N LYS A 301 20.09 8.64 3.76
CA LYS A 301 19.55 9.15 2.50
C LYS A 301 20.24 8.43 1.34
N VAL A 302 19.47 7.67 0.57
CA VAL A 302 19.95 6.86 -0.55
C VAL A 302 19.52 7.50 -1.86
N ALA A 303 20.49 7.70 -2.75
CA ALA A 303 20.26 8.29 -4.07
C ALA A 303 19.81 7.24 -5.10
N PRO A 304 19.18 7.66 -6.21
CA PRO A 304 18.91 6.79 -7.35
C PRO A 304 20.17 6.10 -7.86
N GLY A 305 20.05 4.82 -8.24
CA GLY A 305 21.17 3.98 -8.69
C GLY A 305 21.95 3.30 -7.57
N SER A 306 21.65 3.60 -6.30
CA SER A 306 22.33 3.04 -5.13
C SER A 306 21.55 1.87 -4.50
N ASP A 307 22.27 1.03 -3.77
CA ASP A 307 21.72 -0.10 -3.05
C ASP A 307 21.70 0.13 -1.53
N PHE A 308 20.67 -0.37 -0.89
CA PHE A 308 20.53 -0.47 0.55
C PHE A 308 20.12 -1.89 0.95
N TYR A 309 20.57 -2.36 2.09
CA TYR A 309 20.28 -3.72 2.57
C TYR A 309 19.46 -3.68 3.84
N ILE A 310 18.20 -4.09 3.75
CA ILE A 310 17.21 -4.04 4.84
C ILE A 310 17.67 -4.83 6.07
N LYS A 311 18.25 -6.02 5.87
CA LYS A 311 18.67 -6.91 6.98
C LYS A 311 19.81 -6.32 7.82
N SER A 312 20.80 -5.70 7.19
CA SER A 312 21.91 -5.03 7.88
C SER A 312 21.60 -3.57 8.21
N TRP A 313 20.53 -3.02 7.63
CA TRP A 313 20.14 -1.61 7.69
C TRP A 313 21.28 -0.67 7.32
N ALA A 314 21.96 -0.96 6.22
CA ALA A 314 23.13 -0.23 5.71
C ALA A 314 23.20 -0.29 4.19
N GLY A 315 23.81 0.70 3.58
CA GLY A 315 23.98 0.77 2.13
C GLY A 315 24.82 1.97 1.69
N ASP A 316 24.76 2.27 0.39
CA ASP A 316 25.39 3.47 -0.19
C ASP A 316 24.50 4.69 0.10
N ALA A 317 24.77 5.38 1.19
CA ALA A 317 23.91 6.42 1.75
C ALA A 317 24.70 7.57 2.38
N ILE A 318 24.13 8.77 2.27
CA ILE A 318 24.53 9.90 3.12
C ILE A 318 23.87 9.71 4.49
N THR A 319 24.69 9.56 5.54
CA THR A 319 24.19 9.33 6.90
C THR A 319 24.28 10.61 7.73
N TYR A 320 23.19 10.93 8.40
CA TYR A 320 23.12 12.08 9.32
C TYR A 320 22.13 11.80 10.47
N LYS A 321 22.08 12.72 11.45
CA LYS A 321 21.20 12.61 12.60
C LYS A 321 20.11 13.69 12.55
N ILE A 322 18.91 13.31 13.00
CA ILE A 322 17.82 14.27 13.26
C ILE A 322 17.34 14.08 14.69
N SER A 323 17.21 15.17 15.44
CA SER A 323 16.51 15.22 16.72
C SER A 323 15.26 16.10 16.60
N VAL A 324 14.25 15.79 17.38
CA VAL A 324 13.08 16.65 17.55
C VAL A 324 13.15 17.26 18.95
N GLU A 325 13.16 18.60 19.05
CA GLU A 325 13.20 19.34 20.31
C GLU A 325 12.02 20.32 20.38
N ALA A 326 11.12 20.15 21.35
CA ALA A 326 9.91 20.91 21.47
C ALA A 326 9.13 21.06 20.13
N GLY A 327 9.03 19.98 19.36
CA GLY A 327 8.33 19.91 18.08
C GLY A 327 9.13 20.46 16.88
N LYS A 328 10.37 20.89 17.05
CA LYS A 328 11.23 21.39 15.96
C LYS A 328 12.29 20.36 15.58
N LEU A 329 12.52 20.18 14.30
CA LEU A 329 13.55 19.30 13.79
C LEU A 329 14.91 19.99 13.78
N HIS A 330 15.92 19.27 14.27
CA HIS A 330 17.33 19.66 14.26
C HIS A 330 18.14 18.59 13.57
N SER A 331 18.75 18.94 12.44
CA SER A 331 19.59 18.07 11.64
C SER A 331 21.07 18.33 11.88
N SER A 332 21.87 17.29 11.85
CA SER A 332 23.35 17.41 11.88
C SER A 332 23.94 17.83 10.52
N GLN A 333 23.13 17.96 9.48
CA GLN A 333 23.56 18.45 8.18
C GLN A 333 23.83 19.96 8.23
N THR A 334 24.65 20.45 7.29
CA THR A 334 24.92 21.89 7.11
C THR A 334 23.60 22.65 6.93
N ALA A 335 23.52 23.84 7.50
CA ALA A 335 22.33 24.69 7.47
C ALA A 335 21.02 24.03 7.99
N ASN A 336 21.14 22.97 8.79
CA ASN A 336 19.98 22.23 9.34
C ASN A 336 19.09 21.62 8.24
N GLU A 337 19.67 21.21 7.10
CA GLU A 337 18.90 20.55 6.04
C GLU A 337 18.28 19.27 6.53
N ILE A 338 16.97 19.08 6.26
CA ILE A 338 16.20 17.92 6.71
C ILE A 338 16.18 16.80 5.66
N TYR A 339 16.18 17.18 4.37
CA TYR A 339 16.05 16.24 3.24
C TYR A 339 17.31 16.11 2.38
#